data_66e14317e3059ead6dabecbc5f215911
#
_entry.id   66e14317e3059ead6dabecbc5f215911
#
_cell.length_a   1.000
_cell.length_b   1.000
_cell.length_c   1.000
_cell.angle_alpha   90.00
_cell.angle_beta   90.00
_cell.angle_gamma   90.00
#
_symmetry.space_group_name_H-M   'P 1'
#
loop_
_entity.id
_entity.type
_entity.pdbx_description
1 polymer ?
#
loop_
_entity_poly.entity_id
_entity_poly.type
_entity_poly.pdbx_seq_one_letter_code
_entity_poly.pdbx_strand_id
1 'polypeptide(L)'
;MTMLGQIERGEANPSVGLLGKLAGALKVPAEVLLENDDFEPLLLLRELDNKAARLDGGKALLRPSLPYDDVLRQETFFLDLYISGRYAPEPMVPGCVCLATSLSGTVLLHAEGQDFQLLERDALRFAADQPFWLENQFNGTARLLLTYRYLK
;
A
#
# COMPACT_ATOMS: atom_id res chain seq x y z
N MET A 1 1.18 21.47 -13.21
CA MET A 1 0.86 21.30 -12.55
C MET A 1 0.50 21.39 -11.82
N THR A 2 0.70 21.93 -11.50
CA THR A 2 0.41 21.83 -10.73
C THR A 2 -0.27 22.40 -10.11
N MET A 3 -0.89 23.02 -9.76
CA MET A 3 -1.50 23.43 -9.13
C MET A 3 -1.54 23.66 -8.23
N LEU A 4 -1.12 24.17 -7.87
CA LEU A 4 -1.15 24.22 -7.11
C LEU A 4 -0.91 23.99 -7.17
N GLY A 5 -0.36 24.06 -7.76
CA GLY A 5 -0.27 23.62 -7.74
C GLY A 5 -0.56 23.46 -7.97
N GLN A 6 -0.90 23.76 -8.24
CA GLN A 6 -1.45 23.57 -8.29
C GLN A 6 -2.03 23.82 -7.56
N ILE A 7 -2.25 24.43 -7.15
CA ILE A 7 -2.69 24.66 -6.49
C ILE A 7 -2.34 24.71 -5.93
N GLU A 8 -1.63 24.84 -6.00
CA GLU A 8 -1.47 24.53 -5.38
C GLU A 8 -1.22 24.08 -5.46
N ARG A 9 -0.96 24.40 -5.86
CA ARG A 9 -0.85 23.93 -6.02
C ARG A 9 -1.37 23.53 -6.01
N GLY A 10 -1.28 24.14 -6.43
CA GLY A 10 -2.17 23.80 -5.97
C GLY A 10 -2.48 23.43 -6.34
N GLU A 11 -3.11 23.42 -6.80
CA GLU A 11 -3.63 23.02 -6.73
C GLU A 11 -4.34 22.59 -6.87
N ALA A 12 -4.72 22.87 -7.42
CA ALA A 12 -5.45 22.47 -7.17
C ALA A 12 -6.02 22.10 -7.24
N ASN A 13 -6.26 22.15 -7.44
CA ASN A 13 -6.89 21.67 -7.05
C ASN A 13 -7.56 21.54 -6.74
N PRO A 14 -7.95 21.41 -6.74
CA PRO A 14 -8.55 21.20 -6.22
C PRO A 14 -9.11 21.05 -6.25
N SER A 15 -9.25 20.68 -6.18
CA SER A 15 -9.63 20.46 -6.07
C SER A 15 -9.83 21.13 -5.94
N VAL A 16 -9.67 21.72 -6.27
CA VAL A 16 -9.61 22.12 -5.87
C VAL A 16 -10.41 22.57 -5.57
N GLY A 17 -10.95 22.58 -5.89
CA GLY A 17 -11.74 22.87 -5.32
C GLY A 17 -11.89 22.51 -4.19
N LEU A 18 -11.85 22.01 -4.06
CA LEU A 18 -11.71 21.63 -3.04
C LEU A 18 -10.76 21.96 -2.50
N LEU A 19 -9.98 22.12 -3.22
CA LEU A 19 -9.06 22.50 -2.80
C LEU A 19 -9.08 23.61 -2.64
N GLY A 20 -9.50 24.07 -3.50
CA GLY A 20 -9.50 25.19 -3.30
C GLY A 20 -10.25 25.44 -2.28
N LYS A 21 -11.19 25.07 -2.25
CA LYS A 21 -11.73 25.19 -1.32
C LYS A 21 -11.19 24.75 -0.42
N LEU A 22 -10.65 24.16 -0.82
CA LEU A 22 -9.97 23.65 0.00
C LEU A 22 -8.93 24.39 0.30
N ALA A 23 -8.40 24.87 -0.65
CA ALA A 23 -7.33 25.61 -0.35
C ALA A 23 -7.83 26.72 0.29
N GLY A 24 -8.74 27.08 -0.16
CA GLY A 24 -9.16 28.12 0.42
C GLY A 24 -9.45 27.70 1.61
N ALA A 25 -10.10 26.89 1.59
CA ALA A 25 -10.40 26.48 2.72
C ALA A 25 -9.24 26.11 3.19
N LEU A 26 -8.48 25.70 2.57
CA LEU A 26 -7.44 25.38 3.08
C LEU A 26 -6.69 26.33 2.98
N LYS A 27 -6.90 27.22 2.77
CA LYS A 27 -6.23 28.06 2.59
C LYS A 27 -4.98 27.76 2.25
N VAL A 28 -4.80 26.76 2.09
CA VAL A 28 -3.68 26.36 1.48
C VAL A 28 -3.57 27.17 0.31
N PRO A 29 -2.44 27.64 -0.01
CA PRO A 29 -2.31 28.36 -1.23
C PRO A 29 -2.81 27.49 -2.32
N ALA A 30 -3.50 28.06 -3.23
CA ALA A 30 -4.05 27.27 -4.30
C ALA A 30 -2.96 26.54 -5.04
N GLU A 31 -1.77 27.08 -5.12
CA GLU A 31 -0.73 26.40 -5.83
C GLU A 31 -0.42 25.05 -5.24
N VAL A 32 -0.48 24.95 -3.93
CA VAL A 32 -0.19 23.70 -3.29
C VAL A 32 -1.19 22.67 -3.73
N LEU A 33 -2.44 23.07 -3.86
CA LEU A 33 -3.43 22.14 -4.29
C LEU A 33 -3.26 21.80 -5.75
N LEU A 34 -2.80 22.73 -6.54
CA LEU A 34 -2.65 22.47 -7.95
C LEU A 34 -1.60 21.42 -8.23
N GLU A 35 -0.70 21.17 -7.31
CA GLU A 35 0.28 20.13 -7.53
C GLU A 35 -0.36 18.77 -7.64
N ASN A 36 -1.58 18.64 -7.20
CA ASN A 36 -2.28 17.36 -7.25
C ASN A 36 -3.40 17.34 -8.27
N ASP A 37 -3.34 18.26 -9.23
CA ASP A 37 -4.39 18.32 -10.24
C ASP A 37 -4.46 17.06 -11.06
N ASP A 38 -3.37 16.30 -11.13
CA ASP A 38 -3.36 15.08 -11.91
C ASP A 38 -4.01 13.91 -11.20
N PHE A 39 -4.37 14.05 -9.94
CA PHE A 39 -4.91 12.92 -9.21
C PHE A 39 -6.30 12.59 -9.73
N GLU A 40 -6.50 11.34 -10.09
CA GLU A 40 -7.78 10.83 -10.56
C GLU A 40 -8.31 9.88 -9.50
N PRO A 41 -9.42 10.21 -8.84
CA PRO A 41 -9.94 9.30 -7.82
C PRO A 41 -10.38 7.95 -8.38
N LEU A 42 -10.84 7.94 -9.63
CA LEU A 42 -11.33 6.71 -10.22
C LEU A 42 -10.23 6.01 -10.99
N LEU A 43 -9.90 4.81 -10.55
CA LEU A 43 -8.87 4.02 -11.20
C LEU A 43 -9.24 2.56 -11.10
N LEU A 44 -9.36 1.88 -12.23
CA LEU A 44 -9.62 0.45 -12.27
C LEU A 44 -8.41 -0.25 -12.87
N LEU A 45 -7.86 -1.19 -12.14
CA LEU A 45 -6.78 -2.03 -12.65
C LEU A 45 -7.25 -3.47 -12.57
N ARG A 46 -7.07 -4.18 -13.66
CA ARG A 46 -7.44 -5.58 -13.69
C ARG A 46 -6.21 -6.44 -13.45
N GLU A 47 -6.44 -7.66 -13.01
CA GLU A 47 -5.33 -8.55 -12.70
C GLU A 47 -4.35 -8.68 -13.85
N LEU A 48 -4.85 -8.71 -15.08
CA LEU A 48 -3.99 -8.88 -16.25
C LEU A 48 -3.14 -7.66 -16.57
N ASP A 49 -3.45 -6.52 -15.98
CA ASP A 49 -2.71 -5.30 -16.23
C ASP A 49 -1.42 -5.22 -15.43
N ASN A 50 -1.27 -6.07 -14.43
CA ASN A 50 -0.11 -6.03 -13.53
C ASN A 50 0.63 -7.35 -13.57
N LYS A 51 1.94 -7.26 -13.54
CA LYS A 51 2.78 -8.45 -13.53
C LYS A 51 3.15 -8.80 -12.10
N ALA A 52 3.06 -10.08 -11.79
CA ALA A 52 3.44 -10.55 -10.47
C ALA A 52 4.93 -10.80 -10.41
N ALA A 53 5.51 -10.54 -9.24
CA ALA A 53 6.90 -10.87 -8.97
C ALA A 53 6.95 -12.22 -8.26
N ARG A 54 7.80 -13.12 -8.76
CA ARG A 54 7.99 -14.42 -8.13
C ARG A 54 9.13 -14.33 -7.16
N LEU A 55 8.89 -14.71 -5.93
CA LEU A 55 9.85 -14.61 -4.85
C LEU A 55 10.00 -15.97 -4.18
N ASP A 56 11.03 -16.11 -3.33
CA ASP A 56 11.24 -17.31 -2.54
C ASP A 56 11.24 -18.57 -3.41
N GLY A 57 11.99 -18.52 -4.52
CA GLY A 57 12.11 -19.67 -5.41
C GLY A 57 10.79 -20.07 -6.05
N GLY A 58 9.86 -19.14 -6.19
CA GLY A 58 8.57 -19.40 -6.79
C GLY A 58 7.49 -19.75 -5.78
N LYS A 59 7.81 -19.77 -4.49
CA LYS A 59 6.83 -20.09 -3.46
C LYS A 59 6.06 -18.90 -2.95
N ALA A 60 6.41 -17.70 -3.40
CA ALA A 60 5.69 -16.49 -3.07
C ALA A 60 5.45 -15.70 -4.35
N LEU A 61 4.26 -15.14 -4.48
CA LEU A 61 3.90 -14.37 -5.64
C LEU A 61 3.33 -13.05 -5.17
N LEU A 62 3.99 -11.95 -5.54
CA LEU A 62 3.57 -10.62 -5.14
C LEU A 62 3.05 -9.89 -6.36
N ARG A 63 1.79 -9.50 -6.34
CA ARG A 63 1.13 -8.85 -7.48
C ARG A 63 0.66 -7.47 -7.06
N PRO A 64 1.11 -6.41 -7.73
CA PRO A 64 0.59 -5.08 -7.42
C PRO A 64 -0.92 -5.04 -7.67
N SER A 65 -1.65 -4.43 -6.76
CA SER A 65 -3.07 -4.21 -6.93
C SER A 65 -3.29 -2.77 -7.37
N LEU A 66 -3.03 -1.82 -6.50
CA LEU A 66 -3.06 -0.41 -6.87
C LEU A 66 -1.65 0.13 -6.71
N PRO A 67 -1.13 0.85 -7.71
CA PRO A 67 0.25 1.32 -7.64
C PRO A 67 0.39 2.44 -6.62
N TYR A 68 1.62 2.78 -6.32
CA TYR A 68 1.90 3.87 -5.41
C TYR A 68 1.23 5.16 -5.90
N ASP A 69 0.60 5.86 -4.99
CA ASP A 69 -0.08 7.11 -5.28
C ASP A 69 0.50 8.20 -4.38
N ASP A 70 0.96 9.29 -5.00
CA ASP A 70 1.56 10.39 -4.26
C ASP A 70 0.59 11.11 -3.34
N VAL A 71 -0.67 11.16 -3.72
CA VAL A 71 -1.67 11.85 -2.92
C VAL A 71 -2.04 11.01 -1.72
N LEU A 72 -2.32 9.73 -1.95
CA LEU A 72 -2.72 8.83 -0.88
C LEU A 72 -1.52 8.28 -0.12
N ARG A 73 -0.34 8.32 -0.74
CA ARG A 73 0.91 7.85 -0.16
C ARG A 73 0.80 6.40 0.26
N GLN A 74 0.28 5.58 -0.62
CA GLN A 74 0.13 4.16 -0.35
C GLN A 74 0.16 3.36 -1.64
N GLU A 75 0.41 2.07 -1.50
CA GLU A 75 0.32 1.10 -2.57
C GLU A 75 -0.18 -0.20 -1.99
N THR A 76 -0.84 -1.00 -2.81
CA THR A 76 -1.42 -2.26 -2.35
C THR A 76 -0.94 -3.41 -3.21
N PHE A 77 -0.83 -4.57 -2.58
CA PHE A 77 -0.38 -5.78 -3.25
C PHE A 77 -1.25 -6.95 -2.82
N PHE A 78 -1.44 -7.90 -3.72
CA PHE A 78 -1.90 -9.23 -3.34
C PHE A 78 -0.66 -10.10 -3.18
N LEU A 79 -0.61 -10.85 -2.10
CA LEU A 79 0.50 -11.77 -1.85
C LEU A 79 -0.07 -13.18 -1.76
N ASP A 80 0.41 -14.06 -2.62
CA ASP A 80 0.08 -15.47 -2.55
C ASP A 80 1.30 -16.20 -2.02
N LEU A 81 1.13 -16.93 -0.94
CA LEU A 81 2.19 -17.76 -0.38
C LEU A 81 1.78 -19.22 -0.57
N TYR A 82 2.56 -19.95 -1.35
CA TYR A 82 2.32 -21.37 -1.54
C TYR A 82 2.84 -22.11 -0.31
N ILE A 83 2.69 -23.42 -0.29
CA ILE A 83 3.10 -24.19 0.88
C ILE A 83 4.56 -23.90 1.20
N SER A 84 4.84 -23.55 2.44
CA SER A 84 6.17 -23.20 2.94
C SER A 84 6.72 -21.91 2.33
N GLY A 85 5.90 -21.17 1.60
CA GLY A 85 6.35 -19.91 1.01
C GLY A 85 6.58 -18.85 2.07
N ARG A 86 7.54 -17.98 1.79
CA ARG A 86 7.93 -16.93 2.73
C ARG A 86 8.12 -15.62 1.99
N TYR A 87 7.67 -14.56 2.59
CA TYR A 87 7.83 -13.21 2.06
C TYR A 87 8.61 -12.42 3.12
N ALA A 88 9.85 -12.07 2.80
CA ALA A 88 10.74 -11.38 3.73
C ALA A 88 11.45 -10.26 2.98
N PRO A 89 10.75 -9.17 2.70
CA PRO A 89 11.37 -8.08 1.94
C PRO A 89 12.32 -7.29 2.82
N GLU A 90 13.16 -6.47 2.19
CA GLU A 90 13.96 -5.53 2.94
C GLU A 90 13.05 -4.51 3.61
N PRO A 91 13.46 -3.99 4.77
CA PRO A 91 12.64 -2.95 5.41
C PRO A 91 12.42 -1.76 4.49
N MET A 92 11.24 -1.18 4.61
CA MET A 92 10.85 -0.04 3.79
C MET A 92 11.47 1.25 4.33
N VAL A 93 11.22 2.35 3.63
CA VAL A 93 11.74 3.64 4.07
C VAL A 93 11.15 4.01 5.42
N PRO A 94 11.85 4.86 6.20
CA PRO A 94 11.36 5.25 7.53
C PRO A 94 9.95 5.83 7.46
N GLY A 95 9.12 5.46 8.41
CA GLY A 95 7.75 5.94 8.49
C GLY A 95 6.75 5.08 7.74
N CYS A 96 7.19 3.99 7.11
CA CYS A 96 6.26 3.13 6.38
C CYS A 96 5.61 2.14 7.33
N VAL A 97 4.30 1.99 7.20
CA VAL A 97 3.57 0.95 7.93
C VAL A 97 2.92 0.03 6.93
N CYS A 98 2.68 -1.21 7.34
CA CYS A 98 2.02 -2.19 6.49
C CYS A 98 0.75 -2.66 7.19
N LEU A 99 -0.32 -2.75 6.41
CA LEU A 99 -1.56 -3.32 6.88
C LEU A 99 -1.72 -4.63 6.12
N ALA A 100 -1.67 -5.74 6.84
CA ALA A 100 -1.75 -7.06 6.24
C ALA A 100 -3.08 -7.70 6.63
N THR A 101 -3.85 -8.13 5.65
CA THR A 101 -5.12 -8.80 5.88
C THR A 101 -5.04 -10.18 5.26
N SER A 102 -5.34 -11.21 6.04
CA SER A 102 -5.38 -12.56 5.51
C SER A 102 -6.71 -12.78 4.81
N LEU A 103 -6.65 -13.11 3.53
CA LEU A 103 -7.85 -13.38 2.75
C LEU A 103 -8.23 -14.85 2.82
N SER A 104 -7.23 -15.73 2.85
CA SER A 104 -7.48 -17.16 2.99
C SER A 104 -6.21 -17.83 3.50
N GLY A 105 -6.37 -18.89 4.27
CA GLY A 105 -5.25 -19.64 4.81
C GLY A 105 -4.76 -19.04 6.12
N THR A 106 -3.72 -19.64 6.66
CA THR A 106 -3.13 -19.23 7.92
C THR A 106 -1.67 -18.86 7.70
N VAL A 107 -1.27 -17.71 8.22
CA VAL A 107 0.08 -17.21 8.01
C VAL A 107 0.69 -16.88 9.34
N LEU A 108 1.98 -17.14 9.48
CA LEU A 108 2.74 -16.65 10.59
C LEU A 108 3.40 -15.35 10.17
N LEU A 109 3.16 -14.29 10.91
CA LEU A 109 3.73 -12.98 10.61
C LEU A 109 4.62 -12.57 11.77
N HIS A 110 5.88 -12.30 11.45
CA HIS A 110 6.82 -11.80 12.45
C HIS A 110 7.04 -10.31 12.22
N ALA A 111 6.78 -9.51 13.23
CA ALA A 111 6.95 -8.07 13.12
C ALA A 111 7.23 -7.50 14.50
N GLU A 112 8.11 -6.50 14.53
CA GLU A 112 8.43 -5.78 15.75
C GLU A 112 8.81 -6.72 16.89
N GLY A 113 9.58 -7.76 16.55
CA GLY A 113 10.10 -8.70 17.53
C GLY A 113 9.09 -9.69 18.07
N GLN A 114 7.92 -9.79 17.47
CA GLN A 114 6.86 -10.68 17.93
C GLN A 114 6.31 -11.50 16.79
N ASP A 115 5.76 -12.67 17.13
CA ASP A 115 5.13 -13.54 16.15
C ASP A 115 3.62 -13.49 16.32
N PHE A 116 2.92 -13.42 15.19
CA PHE A 116 1.47 -13.39 15.16
C PHE A 116 0.97 -14.44 14.19
N GLN A 117 -0.01 -15.22 14.59
CA GLN A 117 -0.65 -16.15 13.68
C GLN A 117 -1.91 -15.47 13.16
N LEU A 118 -1.95 -15.24 11.85
CA LEU A 118 -3.11 -14.63 11.23
C LEU A 118 -3.97 -15.72 10.63
N LEU A 119 -5.17 -15.84 11.14
CA LEU A 119 -6.16 -16.75 10.56
C LEU A 119 -6.93 -16.00 9.49
N GLU A 120 -7.75 -16.72 8.77
CA GLU A 120 -8.52 -16.14 7.69
C GLU A 120 -9.30 -14.93 8.18
N ARG A 121 -9.15 -13.80 7.49
CA ARG A 121 -9.81 -12.53 7.77
C ARG A 121 -9.23 -11.76 8.95
N ASP A 122 -8.16 -12.26 9.54
CA ASP A 122 -7.45 -11.47 10.54
C ASP A 122 -6.62 -10.40 9.84
N ALA A 123 -6.35 -9.32 10.55
CA ALA A 123 -5.55 -8.23 10.01
C ALA A 123 -4.60 -7.71 11.08
N LEU A 124 -3.42 -7.29 10.65
CA LEU A 124 -2.42 -6.73 11.54
C LEU A 124 -1.77 -5.52 10.88
N ARG A 125 -1.63 -4.45 11.63
CA ARG A 125 -0.89 -3.28 11.17
C ARG A 125 0.42 -3.22 11.94
N PHE A 126 1.52 -3.04 11.23
CA PHE A 126 2.85 -3.04 11.86
C PHE A 126 3.79 -2.10 11.14
N ALA A 127 4.89 -1.76 11.81
CA ALA A 127 5.91 -0.92 11.21
C ALA A 127 6.68 -1.71 10.16
N ALA A 128 6.63 -1.27 8.92
CA ALA A 128 7.28 -1.96 7.82
C ALA A 128 8.70 -1.43 7.58
N ASP A 129 9.11 -0.40 8.30
CA ASP A 129 10.48 0.10 8.22
C ASP A 129 11.40 -0.67 9.16
N GLN A 130 10.92 -1.75 9.75
CA GLN A 130 11.67 -2.68 10.59
C GLN A 130 11.64 -4.05 9.92
N PRO A 131 12.53 -4.95 10.28
CA PRO A 131 12.49 -6.30 9.70
C PRO A 131 11.17 -7.01 10.01
N PHE A 132 10.61 -7.63 9.01
CA PHE A 132 9.40 -8.44 9.17
C PHE A 132 9.37 -9.51 8.10
N TRP A 133 8.57 -10.56 8.34
CA TRP A 133 8.36 -11.58 7.32
C TRP A 133 7.04 -12.30 7.58
N LEU A 134 6.52 -12.90 6.50
CA LEU A 134 5.32 -13.72 6.55
C LEU A 134 5.66 -15.10 6.02
N GLU A 135 5.13 -16.12 6.64
CA GLU A 135 5.41 -17.50 6.24
C GLU A 135 4.11 -18.29 6.24
N ASN A 136 3.90 -19.07 5.19
CA ASN A 136 2.71 -19.89 5.09
C ASN A 136 2.92 -21.18 5.84
N GLN A 137 2.18 -21.36 6.94
CA GLN A 137 2.20 -22.59 7.70
C GLN A 137 0.95 -23.40 7.47
N PHE A 138 0.19 -23.06 6.44
CA PHE A 138 -1.04 -23.70 6.08
C PHE A 138 -0.76 -24.79 5.04
N ASN A 139 -1.63 -25.78 4.97
CA ASN A 139 -1.44 -26.89 4.05
C ASN A 139 -2.10 -26.60 2.70
N GLY A 140 -2.00 -25.40 2.24
CA GLY A 140 -2.55 -24.93 0.97
C GLY A 140 -2.00 -23.54 0.71
N THR A 141 -2.53 -22.86 -0.29
CA THR A 141 -2.08 -21.51 -0.61
C THR A 141 -2.71 -20.52 0.36
N ALA A 142 -1.90 -19.63 0.90
CA ALA A 142 -2.39 -18.54 1.73
C ALA A 142 -2.38 -17.26 0.89
N ARG A 143 -3.39 -16.44 1.03
CA ARG A 143 -3.53 -15.20 0.27
C ARG A 143 -3.75 -14.04 1.20
N LEU A 144 -3.03 -12.95 0.92
CA LEU A 144 -3.10 -11.77 1.76
C LEU A 144 -3.24 -10.54 0.89
N LEU A 145 -3.80 -9.50 1.48
CA LEU A 145 -3.78 -8.16 0.91
C LEU A 145 -2.84 -7.33 1.77
N LEU A 146 -1.84 -6.71 1.15
CA LEU A 146 -0.88 -5.88 1.85
C LEU A 146 -1.05 -4.44 1.38
N THR A 147 -1.15 -3.52 2.33
CA THR A 147 -1.18 -2.10 2.02
C THR A 147 0.02 -1.47 2.71
N TYR A 148 0.90 -0.85 1.91
CA TYR A 148 2.02 -0.10 2.45
C TYR A 148 1.63 1.37 2.44
N ARG A 149 1.71 2.00 3.59
CA ARG A 149 1.36 3.39 3.72
C ARG A 149 2.58 4.17 4.20
N TYR A 150 2.85 5.25 3.50
CA TYR A 150 4.07 6.03 3.74
C TYR A 150 3.68 7.30 4.47
N LEU A 151 3.94 7.34 5.78
CA LEU A 151 3.49 8.43 6.64
C LEU A 151 4.42 9.63 6.65
N LYS A 152 5.58 9.52 6.02
CA LYS A 152 6.55 10.62 6.00
C LYS A 152 6.97 10.97 4.60
#